data_6de44c8212827752c5667c5b5083ddd6
#
_entry.id   6de44c8212827752c5667c5b5083ddd6
#
_cell.length_a   1.000
_cell.length_b   1.000
_cell.length_c   1.000
_cell.angle_alpha   90.00
_cell.angle_beta   90.00
_cell.angle_gamma   90.00
#
_symmetry.space_group_name_H-M   'P 1'
#
loop_
_entity.id
_entity.type
_entity.pdbx_description
1 polymer ?
#
loop_
_entity_poly.entity_id
_entity_poly.type
_entity_poly.pdbx_seq_one_letter_code
_entity_poly.pdbx_strand_id
1 'polypeptide(L)'
;AVQAQNGPVKMWEGTIDLPTYKVEAPERAPLFERDFAYQRAKRGVYPYAMNDNPTNVKVDSTHRALYLENDYLKVCVLPDIGGRLLYATDKTNGYEIFYRQHVIKPANVGMLGAWISGGVEWNVFHHHRATSQYPIDYKLTDNGDGSKTIWVGEVENRHRMSWAIGLTLHPDKSYIE
;
A
#
# COMPACT_ATOMS: atom_id res chain seq x y z
N ALA A 1 6.59 27.94 30.88
CA ALA A 1 6.14 27.45 29.57
C ALA A 1 5.38 26.14 29.83
N VAL A 2 4.06 26.14 29.63
CA VAL A 2 3.25 24.93 29.65
C VAL A 2 3.60 24.19 28.38
N GLN A 3 4.32 23.08 28.47
CA GLN A 3 4.43 22.15 27.34
C GLN A 3 3.05 21.62 27.07
N ALA A 4 2.51 21.91 25.90
CA ALA A 4 1.30 21.24 25.42
C ALA A 4 1.62 19.74 25.39
N GLN A 5 0.92 18.94 26.19
CA GLN A 5 1.01 17.48 26.07
C GLN A 5 0.31 17.11 24.76
N ASN A 6 1.09 16.64 23.82
CA ASN A 6 0.55 16.08 22.60
C ASN A 6 -0.37 14.88 22.95
N GLY A 7 -1.46 14.75 22.23
CA GLY A 7 -2.38 13.63 22.40
C GLY A 7 -1.72 12.29 22.03
N PRO A 8 -2.26 11.16 22.52
CA PRO A 8 -1.74 9.84 22.20
C PRO A 8 -1.90 9.51 20.71
N VAL A 9 -0.98 8.73 20.16
CA VAL A 9 -1.13 8.15 18.82
C VAL A 9 -2.32 7.18 18.84
N LYS A 10 -3.26 7.38 17.92
CA LYS A 10 -4.38 6.46 17.67
C LYS A 10 -4.00 5.51 16.55
N MET A 11 -4.38 4.25 16.69
CA MET A 11 -4.17 3.20 15.70
C MET A 11 -5.38 2.29 15.66
N TRP A 12 -5.92 2.05 14.46
CA TRP A 12 -7.10 1.19 14.32
C TRP A 12 -7.22 0.60 12.92
N GLU A 13 -7.96 -0.49 12.83
CA GLU A 13 -8.48 -1.03 11.59
C GLU A 13 -9.88 -0.46 11.33
N GLY A 14 -10.15 -0.11 10.07
CA GLY A 14 -11.42 0.42 9.62
C GLY A 14 -11.60 0.18 8.14
N THR A 15 -12.42 1.01 7.52
CA THR A 15 -12.69 0.95 6.08
C THR A 15 -12.59 2.32 5.42
N ILE A 16 -12.45 2.30 4.10
CA ILE A 16 -12.54 3.49 3.26
C ILE A 16 -13.32 3.15 1.99
N ASP A 17 -14.27 4.01 1.64
CA ASP A 17 -15.02 3.88 0.39
C ASP A 17 -14.29 4.63 -0.73
N LEU A 18 -13.96 3.92 -1.80
CA LEU A 18 -13.30 4.48 -2.98
C LEU A 18 -13.93 3.92 -4.24
N PRO A 19 -14.25 4.77 -5.22
CA PRO A 19 -14.59 4.31 -6.56
C PRO A 19 -13.46 3.44 -7.08
N THR A 20 -13.78 2.25 -7.58
CA THR A 20 -12.79 1.25 -7.98
C THR A 20 -13.13 0.71 -9.36
N TYR A 21 -12.18 0.73 -10.27
CA TYR A 21 -12.29 0.05 -11.55
C TYR A 21 -11.97 -1.42 -11.40
N LYS A 22 -12.86 -2.26 -11.90
CA LYS A 22 -12.72 -3.72 -11.79
C LYS A 22 -11.56 -4.23 -12.63
N VAL A 23 -10.88 -5.23 -12.11
CA VAL A 23 -10.01 -6.12 -12.86
C VAL A 23 -10.76 -7.44 -12.96
N GLU A 24 -10.89 -7.96 -14.18
CA GLU A 24 -11.49 -9.28 -14.40
C GLU A 24 -10.52 -10.40 -13.99
N ALA A 25 -10.97 -11.63 -14.15
CA ALA A 25 -10.16 -12.78 -13.79
C ALA A 25 -8.78 -12.70 -14.47
N PRO A 26 -7.70 -12.96 -13.72
CA PRO A 26 -6.35 -12.92 -14.27
C PRO A 26 -6.15 -14.05 -15.30
N GLU A 27 -5.11 -13.90 -16.14
CA GLU A 27 -4.69 -14.95 -17.06
C GLU A 27 -4.48 -16.28 -16.32
N ARG A 28 -5.04 -17.34 -16.83
CA ARG A 28 -4.97 -18.68 -16.22
C ARG A 28 -3.66 -19.40 -16.55
N ALA A 29 -3.09 -19.11 -17.71
CA ALA A 29 -1.83 -19.72 -18.10
C ALA A 29 -0.68 -19.14 -17.24
N PRO A 30 0.20 -19.97 -16.69
CA PRO A 30 1.32 -19.47 -15.90
C PRO A 30 2.31 -18.72 -16.81
N LEU A 31 2.64 -17.50 -16.40
CA LEU A 31 3.61 -16.68 -17.11
C LEU A 31 4.99 -16.84 -16.47
N PHE A 32 5.81 -17.73 -17.03
CA PHE A 32 7.15 -18.02 -16.53
C PHE A 32 8.18 -16.98 -16.97
N GLU A 33 8.07 -16.51 -18.22
CA GLU A 33 9.03 -15.57 -18.80
C GLU A 33 8.36 -14.70 -19.88
N ARG A 34 8.84 -13.48 -20.03
CA ARG A 34 8.53 -12.56 -21.14
C ARG A 34 9.77 -12.26 -21.98
N ASP A 35 9.57 -11.86 -23.22
CA ASP A 35 10.64 -11.62 -24.17
C ASP A 35 11.60 -10.49 -23.76
N PHE A 36 11.14 -9.54 -22.97
CA PHE A 36 11.97 -8.43 -22.49
C PHE A 36 11.66 -8.10 -21.02
N ALA A 37 12.66 -7.53 -20.37
CA ALA A 37 12.56 -7.05 -19.00
C ALA A 37 13.30 -5.73 -18.84
N TYR A 38 12.70 -4.77 -18.15
CA TYR A 38 13.38 -3.54 -17.76
C TYR A 38 14.28 -3.79 -16.56
N GLN A 39 15.41 -3.07 -16.52
CA GLN A 39 16.26 -2.99 -15.34
C GLN A 39 16.61 -4.36 -14.73
N ARG A 40 16.74 -5.38 -15.56
CA ARG A 40 17.04 -6.77 -15.17
C ARG A 40 16.00 -7.40 -14.21
N ALA A 41 14.80 -6.85 -14.14
CA ALA A 41 13.73 -7.46 -13.38
C ALA A 41 13.40 -8.87 -13.91
N LYS A 42 12.90 -9.75 -13.02
CA LYS A 42 12.42 -11.06 -13.44
C LYS A 42 11.28 -10.91 -14.44
N ARG A 43 11.37 -11.59 -15.59
CA ARG A 43 10.45 -11.43 -16.71
C ARG A 43 9.07 -12.02 -16.48
N GLY A 44 8.92 -12.97 -15.58
CA GLY A 44 7.66 -13.67 -15.30
C GLY A 44 7.06 -13.27 -13.97
N VAL A 45 5.77 -13.59 -13.80
CA VAL A 45 5.04 -13.37 -12.56
C VAL A 45 4.78 -14.68 -11.79
N TYR A 46 5.07 -15.84 -12.38
CA TYR A 46 4.90 -17.12 -11.70
C TYR A 46 5.61 -17.12 -10.31
N PRO A 47 4.99 -17.61 -9.25
CA PRO A 47 3.74 -18.37 -9.19
C PRO A 47 2.45 -17.54 -9.10
N TYR A 48 2.51 -16.24 -9.25
CA TYR A 48 1.32 -15.38 -9.27
C TYR A 48 0.63 -15.43 -10.63
N ALA A 49 -0.69 -15.25 -10.64
CA ALA A 49 -1.44 -15.05 -11.86
C ALA A 49 -1.20 -13.63 -12.40
N MET A 50 -1.21 -13.47 -13.72
CA MET A 50 -1.05 -12.18 -14.36
C MET A 50 -2.37 -11.41 -14.35
N ASN A 51 -2.41 -10.26 -13.67
CA ASN A 51 -3.55 -9.34 -13.72
C ASN A 51 -3.43 -8.44 -14.96
N ASP A 52 -3.86 -8.93 -16.11
CA ASP A 52 -3.72 -8.27 -17.41
C ASP A 52 -5.03 -7.75 -17.99
N ASN A 53 -6.14 -7.89 -17.26
CA ASN A 53 -7.48 -7.57 -17.75
C ASN A 53 -8.18 -6.46 -16.93
N PRO A 54 -7.56 -5.24 -16.80
CA PRO A 54 -8.23 -4.09 -16.20
C PRO A 54 -9.36 -3.62 -17.10
N THR A 55 -10.48 -3.24 -16.47
CA THR A 55 -11.68 -2.79 -17.19
C THR A 55 -11.94 -1.29 -17.02
N ASN A 56 -12.91 -0.78 -17.77
CA ASN A 56 -13.46 0.57 -17.57
C ASN A 56 -14.76 0.56 -16.74
N VAL A 57 -15.09 -0.55 -16.09
CA VAL A 57 -16.25 -0.68 -15.22
C VAL A 57 -15.90 -0.16 -13.83
N LYS A 58 -16.41 1.00 -13.48
CA LYS A 58 -16.25 1.64 -12.18
C LYS A 58 -17.40 1.26 -11.25
N VAL A 59 -17.09 0.89 -10.03
CA VAL A 59 -18.04 0.59 -8.95
C VAL A 59 -17.59 1.27 -7.66
N ASP A 60 -18.54 1.59 -6.80
CA ASP A 60 -18.21 2.00 -5.44
C ASP A 60 -17.82 0.76 -4.63
N SER A 61 -16.67 0.83 -3.98
CA SER A 61 -16.10 -0.29 -3.24
C SER A 61 -15.60 0.16 -1.88
N THR A 62 -15.88 -0.65 -0.88
CA THR A 62 -15.35 -0.49 0.48
C THR A 62 -14.08 -1.31 0.61
N HIS A 63 -12.99 -0.66 0.97
CA HIS A 63 -11.69 -1.29 1.19
C HIS A 63 -11.35 -1.31 2.66
N ARG A 64 -10.71 -2.38 3.13
CA ARG A 64 -10.08 -2.42 4.45
C ARG A 64 -8.99 -1.37 4.51
N ALA A 65 -8.91 -0.65 5.61
CA ALA A 65 -7.92 0.40 5.81
C ALA A 65 -7.35 0.34 7.23
N LEU A 66 -6.06 0.55 7.34
CA LEU A 66 -5.33 0.67 8.60
C LEU A 66 -4.96 2.13 8.79
N TYR A 67 -5.18 2.64 9.99
CA TYR A 67 -4.99 4.05 10.29
C TYR A 67 -3.99 4.26 11.42
N LEU A 68 -3.16 5.29 11.26
CA LEU A 68 -2.41 5.94 12.32
C LEU A 68 -2.79 7.41 12.37
N GLU A 69 -2.95 7.95 13.56
CA GLU A 69 -3.26 9.37 13.73
C GLU A 69 -2.65 9.91 15.03
N ASN A 70 -1.99 11.05 14.93
CA ASN A 70 -1.57 11.89 16.05
C ASN A 70 -2.14 13.31 15.87
N ASP A 71 -1.62 14.29 16.61
CA ASP A 71 -2.10 15.67 16.48
C ASP A 71 -1.74 16.31 15.14
N TYR A 72 -0.70 15.82 14.48
CA TYR A 72 -0.14 16.41 13.26
C TYR A 72 -0.54 15.65 11.98
N LEU A 73 -0.57 14.33 12.03
CA LEU A 73 -0.70 13.48 10.84
C LEU A 73 -1.86 12.50 10.97
N LYS A 74 -2.51 12.24 9.84
CA LYS A 74 -3.40 11.11 9.64
C LYS A 74 -2.91 10.27 8.45
N VAL A 75 -2.67 9.00 8.70
CA VAL A 75 -2.10 8.05 7.74
C VAL A 75 -3.10 6.95 7.45
N CYS A 76 -3.21 6.53 6.20
CA CYS A 76 -4.08 5.44 5.76
C CYS A 76 -3.28 4.44 4.91
N VAL A 77 -3.36 3.17 5.25
CA VAL A 77 -2.71 2.06 4.56
C VAL A 77 -3.75 1.05 4.10
N LEU A 78 -3.63 0.55 2.87
CA LEU A 78 -4.53 -0.44 2.28
C LEU A 78 -3.85 -1.82 2.24
N PRO A 79 -4.09 -2.70 3.23
CA PRO A 79 -3.44 -4.01 3.28
C PRO A 79 -3.87 -4.92 2.13
N ASP A 80 -5.12 -4.82 1.67
CA ASP A 80 -5.65 -5.64 0.58
C ASP A 80 -5.18 -5.19 -0.83
N ILE A 81 -4.48 -4.06 -0.89
CA ILE A 81 -3.90 -3.50 -2.12
C ILE A 81 -2.39 -3.31 -1.93
N GLY A 82 -1.68 -4.42 -1.75
CA GLY A 82 -0.23 -4.48 -1.65
C GLY A 82 0.38 -3.78 -0.43
N GLY A 83 -0.42 -3.49 0.62
CA GLY A 83 0.04 -2.73 1.78
C GLY A 83 0.38 -1.27 1.48
N ARG A 84 -0.19 -0.73 0.42
CA ARG A 84 0.06 0.65 -0.04
C ARG A 84 -0.27 1.66 1.03
N LEU A 85 0.64 2.59 1.31
CA LEU A 85 0.30 3.82 2.01
C LEU A 85 -0.52 4.68 1.03
N LEU A 86 -1.84 4.77 1.26
CA LEU A 86 -2.74 5.49 0.36
C LEU A 86 -2.56 6.99 0.46
N TYR A 87 -2.49 7.51 1.69
CA TYR A 87 -2.26 8.92 1.96
C TYR A 87 -1.67 9.15 3.35
N ALA A 88 -1.05 10.31 3.49
CA ALA A 88 -0.70 10.92 4.76
C ALA A 88 -1.06 12.40 4.67
N THR A 89 -1.99 12.83 5.52
CA THR A 89 -2.48 14.21 5.57
C THR A 89 -1.85 14.93 6.74
N ASP A 90 -1.25 16.10 6.49
CA ASP A 90 -0.89 17.07 7.53
C ASP A 90 -2.18 17.74 8.04
N LYS A 91 -2.55 17.45 9.28
CA LYS A 91 -3.78 17.95 9.91
C LYS A 91 -3.72 19.44 10.23
N THR A 92 -2.54 20.03 10.25
CA THR A 92 -2.37 21.46 10.59
C THR A 92 -2.80 22.40 9.46
N ASN A 93 -2.73 21.92 8.22
CA ASN A 93 -3.03 22.71 7.03
C ASN A 93 -3.83 21.96 5.95
N GLY A 94 -4.12 20.65 6.16
CA GLY A 94 -4.82 19.81 5.20
C GLY A 94 -3.97 19.37 4.00
N TYR A 95 -2.64 19.52 4.06
CA TYR A 95 -1.75 19.16 2.97
C TYR A 95 -1.59 17.64 2.87
N GLU A 96 -1.78 17.10 1.67
CA GLU A 96 -1.49 15.69 1.36
C GLU A 96 0.01 15.55 1.06
N ILE A 97 0.74 14.84 1.93
CA ILE A 97 2.20 14.67 1.83
C ILE A 97 2.57 13.87 0.58
N PHE A 98 1.73 12.89 0.23
CA PHE A 98 1.87 12.10 -0.99
C PHE A 98 0.70 12.36 -1.92
N TYR A 99 0.90 12.18 -3.23
CA TYR A 99 -0.18 12.31 -4.19
C TYR A 99 -1.29 11.30 -3.88
N ARG A 100 -2.43 11.79 -3.43
CA ARG A 100 -3.58 10.97 -3.07
C ARG A 100 -4.47 10.74 -4.26
N GLN A 101 -4.69 9.47 -4.61
CA GLN A 101 -5.72 9.08 -5.56
C GLN A 101 -7.07 8.98 -4.83
N HIS A 102 -8.10 9.50 -5.50
CA HIS A 102 -9.49 9.40 -5.05
C HIS A 102 -10.26 8.28 -5.75
N VAL A 103 -9.56 7.45 -6.49
CA VAL A 103 -10.09 6.31 -7.24
C VAL A 103 -9.00 5.24 -7.34
N ILE A 104 -9.41 3.98 -7.27
CA ILE A 104 -8.51 2.86 -7.57
C ILE A 104 -8.73 2.50 -9.04
N LYS A 105 -7.77 2.84 -9.89
CA LYS A 105 -7.80 2.52 -11.32
C LYS A 105 -6.57 1.73 -11.75
N PRO A 106 -6.67 0.41 -11.78
CA PRO A 106 -5.60 -0.44 -12.28
C PRO A 106 -5.35 -0.22 -13.77
N ALA A 107 -4.08 -0.25 -14.15
CA ALA A 107 -3.65 -0.17 -15.55
C ALA A 107 -2.43 -1.07 -15.76
N ASN A 108 -2.30 -1.63 -16.95
CA ASN A 108 -1.11 -2.41 -17.30
C ASN A 108 0.07 -1.49 -17.57
N VAL A 109 0.80 -1.15 -16.50
CA VAL A 109 2.01 -0.36 -16.53
C VAL A 109 3.18 -1.27 -16.15
N GLY A 110 4.11 -1.46 -17.06
CA GLY A 110 5.21 -2.40 -16.86
C GLY A 110 4.82 -3.86 -17.12
N MET A 111 5.61 -4.79 -16.60
CA MET A 111 5.58 -6.20 -17.04
C MET A 111 4.93 -7.16 -16.06
N LEU A 112 4.53 -6.70 -14.89
CA LEU A 112 4.09 -7.56 -13.80
C LEU A 112 2.57 -7.56 -13.59
N GLY A 113 1.83 -7.03 -14.57
CA GLY A 113 0.39 -6.93 -14.51
C GLY A 113 -0.11 -5.55 -14.13
N ALA A 114 -1.37 -5.50 -13.77
CA ALA A 114 -2.02 -4.25 -13.42
C ALA A 114 -1.36 -3.57 -12.22
N TRP A 115 -1.28 -2.25 -12.29
CA TRP A 115 -0.66 -1.39 -11.28
C TRP A 115 -1.57 -0.19 -11.02
N ILE A 116 -1.53 0.34 -9.83
CA ILE A 116 -2.24 1.58 -9.46
C ILE A 116 -1.24 2.66 -9.07
N SER A 117 -1.57 3.93 -9.36
CA SER A 117 -0.77 5.09 -8.95
C SER A 117 -1.24 5.69 -7.64
N GLY A 118 -0.46 6.62 -7.09
CA GLY A 118 -0.76 7.38 -5.88
C GLY A 118 -0.27 6.74 -4.60
N GLY A 119 -0.08 7.56 -3.58
CA GLY A 119 0.49 7.14 -2.33
C GLY A 119 1.92 6.62 -2.45
N VAL A 120 2.26 5.63 -1.65
CA VAL A 120 3.57 4.97 -1.67
C VAL A 120 3.40 3.47 -1.92
N GLU A 121 4.07 2.97 -2.92
CA GLU A 121 4.23 1.55 -3.21
C GLU A 121 5.57 1.05 -2.68
N TRP A 122 5.56 -0.14 -2.10
CA TRP A 122 6.78 -0.80 -1.61
C TRP A 122 7.37 -1.68 -2.72
N ASN A 123 8.45 -1.23 -3.33
CA ASN A 123 9.13 -2.00 -4.37
C ASN A 123 10.20 -2.88 -3.73
N VAL A 124 9.97 -4.19 -3.79
CA VAL A 124 10.92 -5.19 -3.30
C VAL A 124 11.61 -5.81 -4.50
N PHE A 125 12.93 -5.77 -4.49
CA PHE A 125 13.80 -6.30 -5.53
C PHE A 125 13.49 -5.73 -6.92
N HIS A 126 13.84 -4.48 -7.06
CA HIS A 126 13.62 -3.53 -8.15
C HIS A 126 12.36 -3.74 -8.99
N HIS A 127 11.70 -2.67 -9.27
CA HIS A 127 10.46 -2.60 -10.01
C HIS A 127 9.19 -2.89 -9.20
N HIS A 128 8.05 -2.68 -9.84
CA HIS A 128 6.75 -2.99 -9.28
C HIS A 128 6.63 -4.47 -8.93
N ARG A 129 6.03 -4.77 -7.79
CA ARG A 129 5.79 -6.14 -7.38
C ARG A 129 4.61 -6.75 -8.12
N ALA A 130 4.66 -8.06 -8.37
CA ALA A 130 3.49 -8.81 -8.87
C ALA A 130 2.30 -8.73 -7.89
N THR A 131 2.59 -8.56 -6.60
CA THR A 131 1.62 -8.49 -5.50
C THR A 131 1.18 -7.07 -5.14
N SER A 132 1.49 -6.05 -5.94
CA SER A 132 1.14 -4.67 -5.65
C SER A 132 -0.36 -4.39 -5.56
N GLN A 133 -1.21 -5.32 -6.00
CA GLN A 133 -2.67 -5.29 -5.92
C GLN A 133 -3.27 -6.49 -5.21
N TYR A 134 -2.45 -7.31 -4.54
CA TYR A 134 -2.92 -8.44 -3.75
C TYR A 134 -2.92 -8.10 -2.26
N PRO A 135 -3.79 -8.77 -1.48
CA PRO A 135 -3.69 -8.72 -0.03
C PRO A 135 -2.30 -9.19 0.43
N ILE A 136 -1.76 -8.48 1.42
CA ILE A 136 -0.53 -8.86 2.09
C ILE A 136 -0.75 -8.90 3.60
N ASP A 137 0.18 -9.50 4.32
CA ASP A 137 0.13 -9.58 5.77
C ASP A 137 0.32 -8.19 6.42
N TYR A 138 -0.32 -7.98 7.55
CA TYR A 138 -0.14 -6.78 8.35
C TYR A 138 -0.23 -7.07 9.85
N LYS A 139 0.33 -6.16 10.64
CA LYS A 139 0.25 -6.18 12.09
C LYS A 139 0.19 -4.76 12.64
N LEU A 140 -0.65 -4.57 13.65
CA LEU A 140 -0.72 -3.32 14.41
C LEU A 140 0.03 -3.52 15.73
N THR A 141 1.00 -2.64 16.04
CA THR A 141 1.85 -2.75 17.23
C THR A 141 1.82 -1.46 18.04
N ASP A 142 1.50 -1.57 19.32
CA ASP A 142 1.77 -0.54 20.32
C ASP A 142 3.19 -0.77 20.84
N ASN A 143 4.06 0.22 20.70
CA ASN A 143 5.48 0.07 21.03
C ASN A 143 5.78 0.29 22.51
N GLY A 144 4.80 0.70 23.32
CA GLY A 144 4.95 0.90 24.75
C GLY A 144 5.60 2.23 25.15
N ASP A 145 6.14 2.99 24.20
CA ASP A 145 6.74 4.32 24.39
C ASP A 145 5.80 5.46 23.95
N GLY A 146 4.54 5.13 23.66
CA GLY A 146 3.53 6.06 23.13
C GLY A 146 3.49 6.11 21.60
N SER A 147 4.48 5.59 20.91
CA SER A 147 4.46 5.42 19.46
C SER A 147 3.68 4.15 19.05
N LYS A 148 3.19 4.15 17.83
CA LYS A 148 2.48 2.99 17.26
C LYS A 148 2.93 2.74 15.84
N THR A 149 2.96 1.46 15.45
CA THR A 149 3.46 1.01 14.15
C THR A 149 2.43 0.16 13.42
N ILE A 150 2.17 0.48 12.16
CA ILE A 150 1.55 -0.42 11.19
C ILE A 150 2.68 -1.15 10.46
N TRP A 151 2.70 -2.46 10.58
CA TRP A 151 3.56 -3.32 9.79
C TRP A 151 2.80 -3.87 8.61
N VAL A 152 3.42 -3.87 7.43
CA VAL A 152 2.97 -4.56 6.22
C VAL A 152 4.12 -5.37 5.65
N GLY A 153 3.84 -6.54 5.11
CA GLY A 153 4.89 -7.39 4.56
C GLY A 153 4.36 -8.69 3.99
N GLU A 154 5.23 -9.45 3.37
CA GLU A 154 4.93 -10.76 2.81
C GLU A 154 6.20 -11.57 2.56
N VAL A 155 6.02 -12.84 2.19
CA VAL A 155 7.04 -13.63 1.49
C VAL A 155 6.73 -13.56 0.00
N GLU A 156 7.51 -12.81 -0.76
CA GLU A 156 7.36 -12.70 -2.20
C GLU A 156 7.88 -13.97 -2.88
N ASN A 157 6.97 -14.72 -3.52
CA ASN A 157 7.23 -16.10 -3.94
C ASN A 157 8.04 -16.22 -5.23
N ARG A 158 8.12 -15.20 -6.08
CA ARG A 158 8.96 -15.25 -7.30
C ARG A 158 10.45 -15.34 -6.96
N HIS A 159 10.87 -14.57 -5.97
CA HIS A 159 12.27 -14.48 -5.54
C HIS A 159 12.50 -15.16 -4.18
N ARG A 160 11.42 -15.63 -3.53
CA ARG A 160 11.46 -16.22 -2.19
C ARG A 160 12.08 -15.28 -1.16
N MET A 161 11.67 -14.01 -1.23
CA MET A 161 12.18 -12.95 -0.36
C MET A 161 11.12 -12.51 0.63
N SER A 162 11.47 -12.51 1.90
CA SER A 162 10.66 -11.85 2.93
C SER A 162 10.99 -10.36 2.96
N TRP A 163 9.96 -9.53 3.10
CA TRP A 163 10.12 -8.12 3.38
C TRP A 163 9.05 -7.66 4.36
N ALA A 164 9.37 -6.63 5.13
CA ALA A 164 8.43 -5.94 6.00
C ALA A 164 8.78 -4.46 6.06
N ILE A 165 7.74 -3.63 6.10
CA ILE A 165 7.83 -2.19 6.30
C ILE A 165 7.03 -1.84 7.55
N GLY A 166 7.65 -1.12 8.48
CA GLY A 166 6.99 -0.53 9.62
C GLY A 166 6.77 0.97 9.38
N LEU A 167 5.55 1.43 9.50
CA LEU A 167 5.17 2.83 9.47
C LEU A 167 4.85 3.25 10.90
N THR A 168 5.70 4.10 11.48
CA THR A 168 5.58 4.50 12.88
C THR A 168 5.22 5.97 13.01
N LEU A 169 4.22 6.27 13.86
CA LEU A 169 3.98 7.63 14.35
C LEU A 169 4.35 7.74 15.83
N HIS A 170 4.97 8.86 16.17
CA HIS A 170 5.25 9.29 17.52
C HIS A 170 4.27 10.38 17.98
N PRO A 171 3.96 10.49 19.29
CA PRO A 171 2.99 11.47 19.77
C PRO A 171 3.34 12.92 19.44
N ASP A 172 4.64 13.24 19.42
CA ASP A 172 5.18 14.60 19.33
C ASP A 172 5.85 14.92 17.99
N LYS A 173 5.70 14.05 16.98
CA LYS A 173 6.36 14.23 15.68
C LYS A 173 5.37 14.45 14.54
N SER A 174 5.78 15.29 13.60
CA SER A 174 5.05 15.59 12.36
C SER A 174 5.62 14.85 11.14
N TYR A 175 6.23 13.68 11.35
CA TYR A 175 6.75 12.83 10.30
C TYR A 175 6.38 11.35 10.55
N ILE A 176 6.45 10.55 9.50
CA ILE A 176 6.33 9.09 9.54
C ILE A 176 7.74 8.52 9.53
N GLU A 177 8.04 7.69 10.52
CA GLU A 177 9.25 6.89 10.54
C GLU A 177 9.03 5.56 9.85
#